data_7529f37635b22235af216aa797d402dc
#
_entry.id   7529f37635b22235af216aa797d402dc
#
_cell.length_a   1.000
_cell.length_b   1.000
_cell.length_c   1.000
_cell.angle_alpha   90.00
_cell.angle_beta   90.00
_cell.angle_gamma   90.00
#
_symmetry.space_group_name_H-M   'P 1'
#
loop_
_entity.id
_entity.type
_entity.pdbx_description
1 polymer ?
#
loop_
_entity_poly.entity_id
_entity_poly.type
_entity_poly.pdbx_seq_one_letter_code
_entity_poly.pdbx_strand_id
1 'polypeptide(L)'
;MLIGSANRDPAVFDDGDSFRIDRADKSGLASFGAGVHFCLGAHLARLEATVALHEFGSRVRSYDVLESGIARVHSSNVRGFAHLPITVETR
;
A
#
# COMPACT_ATOMS: atom_id res chain seq x y z
N MET A 1 6.97 -16.34 3.26
CA MET A 1 5.55 -16.12 2.92
C MET A 1 5.47 -15.09 1.79
N LEU A 2 4.68 -15.36 0.75
CA LEU A 2 4.50 -14.46 -0.39
C LEU A 2 3.29 -13.54 -0.12
N ILE A 3 3.49 -12.48 0.64
CA ILE A 3 2.43 -11.56 1.09
C ILE A 3 1.65 -10.98 -0.09
N GLY A 4 2.34 -10.61 -1.17
CA GLY A 4 1.69 -10.05 -2.36
C GLY A 4 0.76 -11.03 -3.07
N SER A 5 1.05 -12.33 -3.04
CA SER A 5 0.18 -13.38 -3.55
C SER A 5 -0.97 -13.66 -2.59
N ALA A 6 -0.67 -13.76 -1.29
CA ALA A 6 -1.69 -14.01 -0.28
C ALA A 6 -2.79 -12.93 -0.25
N ASN A 7 -2.42 -11.67 -0.43
CA ASN A 7 -3.38 -10.55 -0.48
C ASN A 7 -4.18 -10.46 -1.80
N ARG A 8 -3.92 -11.37 -2.75
CA ARG A 8 -4.64 -11.48 -4.02
C ARG A 8 -5.26 -12.84 -4.25
N ASP A 9 -5.22 -13.72 -3.24
CA ASP A 9 -5.75 -15.07 -3.33
C ASP A 9 -7.24 -15.02 -3.66
N PRO A 10 -7.68 -15.56 -4.81
CA PRO A 10 -9.09 -15.53 -5.21
C PRO A 10 -10.00 -16.40 -4.31
N ALA A 11 -9.42 -17.29 -3.51
CA ALA A 11 -10.18 -18.04 -2.52
C ALA A 11 -10.55 -17.18 -1.29
N VAL A 12 -9.88 -16.04 -1.12
CA VAL A 12 -10.07 -15.13 0.03
C VAL A 12 -10.65 -13.78 -0.41
N PHE A 13 -10.21 -13.27 -1.57
CA PHE A 13 -10.57 -11.95 -2.04
C PHE A 13 -11.20 -12.01 -3.42
N ASP A 14 -12.48 -11.70 -3.51
CA ASP A 14 -13.12 -11.48 -4.80
C ASP A 14 -12.39 -10.35 -5.53
N ASP A 15 -11.99 -10.62 -6.80
CA ASP A 15 -11.26 -9.65 -7.61
C ASP A 15 -9.99 -9.10 -6.92
N GLY A 16 -9.15 -10.02 -6.39
CA GLY A 16 -7.97 -9.70 -5.59
C GLY A 16 -6.90 -8.87 -6.32
N ASP A 17 -6.89 -8.87 -7.66
CA ASP A 17 -5.97 -8.07 -8.47
C ASP A 17 -6.42 -6.61 -8.62
N SER A 18 -7.68 -6.30 -8.37
CA SER A 18 -8.19 -4.93 -8.45
C SER A 18 -7.91 -4.15 -7.17
N PHE A 19 -7.41 -2.93 -7.34
CA PHE A 19 -7.27 -2.00 -6.23
C PHE A 19 -8.62 -1.37 -5.88
N ARG A 20 -9.19 -1.78 -4.75
CA ARG A 20 -10.50 -1.32 -4.27
C ARG A 20 -10.41 -0.77 -2.87
N ILE A 21 -10.63 0.54 -2.72
CA ILE A 21 -10.62 1.23 -1.41
C ILE A 21 -11.87 0.91 -0.59
N ASP A 22 -12.96 0.55 -1.26
CA ASP A 22 -14.29 0.26 -0.70
C ASP A 22 -14.49 -1.22 -0.32
N ARG A 23 -13.43 -2.05 -0.41
CA ARG A 23 -13.53 -3.47 -0.08
C ARG A 23 -14.03 -3.66 1.35
N ALA A 24 -15.20 -4.31 1.50
CA ALA A 24 -15.87 -4.47 2.77
C ALA A 24 -15.10 -5.40 3.71
N ASP A 25 -14.69 -6.59 3.23
CA ASP A 25 -13.94 -7.55 4.03
C ASP A 25 -12.43 -7.42 3.77
N LYS A 26 -11.70 -7.20 4.85
CA LYS A 26 -10.23 -7.07 4.90
C LYS A 26 -9.61 -8.04 5.90
N SER A 27 -10.40 -8.99 6.43
CA SER A 27 -9.96 -9.90 7.50
C SER A 27 -8.83 -10.84 7.05
N GLY A 28 -8.79 -11.20 5.77
CA GLY A 28 -7.76 -12.06 5.18
C GLY A 28 -6.43 -11.37 4.86
N LEU A 29 -6.28 -10.05 5.10
CA LEU A 29 -5.05 -9.33 4.75
C LEU A 29 -3.85 -9.82 5.56
N ALA A 30 -2.81 -10.27 4.85
CA ALA A 30 -1.55 -10.76 5.42
C ALA A 30 -0.46 -9.69 5.56
N SER A 31 -0.74 -8.42 5.21
CA SER A 31 0.26 -7.34 5.15
C SER A 31 0.97 -7.09 6.48
N PHE A 32 0.29 -7.28 7.58
CA PHE A 32 0.85 -7.13 8.93
C PHE A 32 1.11 -8.47 9.63
N GLY A 33 1.11 -9.58 8.89
CA GLY A 33 1.23 -10.91 9.46
C GLY A 33 -0.05 -11.39 10.14
N ALA A 34 0.04 -12.47 10.90
CA ALA A 34 -1.08 -13.09 11.59
C ALA A 34 -0.64 -13.77 12.90
N GLY A 35 -1.62 -14.06 13.77
CA GLY A 35 -1.40 -14.77 15.03
C GLY A 35 -0.45 -14.06 15.98
N VAL A 36 0.40 -14.82 16.65
CA VAL A 36 1.35 -14.31 17.66
C VAL A 36 2.45 -13.42 17.08
N HIS A 37 2.64 -13.47 15.77
CA HIS A 37 3.60 -12.63 15.03
C HIS A 37 2.94 -11.45 14.31
N PHE A 38 1.70 -11.12 14.64
CA PHE A 38 1.06 -9.92 14.11
C PHE A 38 1.91 -8.69 14.43
N CYS A 39 2.10 -7.83 13.43
CA CYS A 39 2.99 -6.67 13.53
C CYS A 39 2.59 -5.75 14.70
N LEU A 40 3.51 -5.57 15.63
CA LEU A 40 3.32 -4.68 16.79
C LEU A 40 3.03 -3.23 16.37
N GLY A 41 3.66 -2.78 15.28
CA GLY A 41 3.53 -1.43 14.75
C GLY A 41 2.32 -1.21 13.82
N ALA A 42 1.43 -2.20 13.63
CA ALA A 42 0.34 -2.11 12.66
C ALA A 42 -0.61 -0.92 12.90
N HIS A 43 -0.88 -0.57 14.16
CA HIS A 43 -1.72 0.58 14.49
C HIS A 43 -1.02 1.91 14.18
N LEU A 44 0.28 2.00 14.50
CA LEU A 44 1.08 3.19 14.20
C LEU A 44 1.20 3.38 12.68
N ALA A 45 1.52 2.32 11.94
CA ALA A 45 1.62 2.39 10.48
C ALA A 45 0.30 2.84 9.82
N ARG A 46 -0.84 2.39 10.33
CA ARG A 46 -2.15 2.86 9.83
C ARG A 46 -2.40 4.33 10.15
N LEU A 47 -2.02 4.77 11.35
CA LEU A 47 -2.14 6.17 11.75
C LEU A 47 -1.27 7.07 10.87
N GLU A 48 0.00 6.70 10.68
CA GLU A 48 0.92 7.43 9.81
C GLU A 48 0.41 7.52 8.36
N ALA A 49 -0.06 6.41 7.81
CA ALA A 49 -0.65 6.38 6.47
C ALA A 49 -1.91 7.27 6.38
N THR A 50 -2.77 7.24 7.40
CA THR A 50 -3.98 8.07 7.44
C THR A 50 -3.63 9.55 7.45
N VAL A 51 -2.69 9.96 8.29
CA VAL A 51 -2.24 11.37 8.38
C VAL A 51 -1.58 11.80 7.06
N ALA A 52 -0.66 10.98 6.53
CA ALA A 52 0.04 11.29 5.29
C ALA A 52 -0.92 11.44 4.10
N LEU A 53 -1.87 10.52 3.94
CA LEU A 53 -2.85 10.57 2.87
C LEU A 53 -3.82 11.74 3.03
N HIS A 54 -4.21 12.07 4.26
CA HIS A 54 -5.05 13.24 4.54
C HIS A 54 -4.34 14.54 4.17
N GLU A 55 -3.09 14.71 4.61
CA GLU A 55 -2.28 15.89 4.30
C GLU A 55 -2.01 16.01 2.79
N PHE A 56 -1.68 14.89 2.15
CA PHE A 56 -1.49 14.87 0.71
C PHE A 56 -2.78 15.28 -0.02
N GLY A 57 -3.90 14.63 0.27
CA GLY A 57 -5.18 14.91 -0.37
C GLY A 57 -5.74 16.31 -0.10
N SER A 58 -5.38 16.94 1.03
CA SER A 58 -5.79 18.32 1.34
C SER A 58 -5.01 19.36 0.53
N ARG A 59 -3.76 19.08 0.17
CA ARG A 59 -2.85 20.02 -0.50
C ARG A 59 -2.69 19.79 -1.99
N VAL A 60 -2.87 18.57 -2.44
CA VAL A 60 -2.66 18.17 -3.83
C VAL A 60 -4.01 17.99 -4.52
N ARG A 61 -4.18 18.68 -5.67
CA ARG A 61 -5.36 18.56 -6.52
C ARG A 61 -5.25 17.36 -7.45
N SER A 62 -4.09 17.24 -8.10
CA SER A 62 -3.79 16.15 -9.03
C SER A 62 -2.30 15.81 -8.98
N TYR A 63 -1.96 14.62 -9.43
CA TYR A 63 -0.57 14.21 -9.58
C TYR A 63 -0.41 13.27 -10.76
N ASP A 64 0.79 13.27 -11.35
CA ASP A 64 1.22 12.34 -12.38
C ASP A 64 2.49 11.63 -11.94
N VAL A 65 2.59 10.34 -12.24
CA VAL A 65 3.79 9.54 -11.97
C VAL A 65 4.75 9.65 -13.16
N LEU A 66 6.00 10.00 -12.88
CA LEU A 66 7.05 10.10 -13.91
C LEU A 66 7.69 8.72 -14.11
N GLU A 67 7.19 7.94 -15.06
CA GLU A 67 7.59 6.54 -15.29
C GLU A 67 9.10 6.39 -15.53
N SER A 68 9.73 7.34 -16.23
CA SER A 68 11.17 7.30 -16.55
C SER A 68 12.09 7.37 -15.32
N GLY A 69 11.58 7.79 -14.17
CA GLY A 69 12.36 7.91 -12.93
C GLY A 69 12.05 6.84 -11.88
N ILE A 70 11.20 5.88 -12.20
CA ILE A 70 10.82 4.83 -11.25
C ILE A 70 12.00 3.87 -11.05
N ALA A 71 12.40 3.69 -9.79
CA ALA A 71 13.37 2.68 -9.40
C ALA A 71 12.80 1.81 -8.27
N ARG A 72 12.91 0.50 -8.42
CA ARG A 72 12.47 -0.45 -7.39
C ARG A 72 13.60 -0.75 -6.42
N VAL A 73 13.22 -1.06 -5.18
CA VAL A 73 14.15 -1.58 -4.18
C VAL A 73 14.61 -2.98 -4.59
N HIS A 74 15.93 -3.20 -4.62
CA HIS A 74 16.51 -4.52 -4.78
C HIS A 74 16.57 -5.22 -3.43
N SER A 75 15.51 -5.97 -3.10
CA SER A 75 15.43 -6.71 -1.84
C SER A 75 14.56 -7.95 -2.01
N SER A 76 14.95 -9.04 -1.35
CA SER A 76 14.14 -10.26 -1.27
C SER A 76 12.97 -10.11 -0.28
N ASN A 77 13.05 -9.18 0.65
CA ASN A 77 12.10 -9.03 1.75
C ASN A 77 11.18 -7.82 1.61
N VAL A 78 11.59 -6.83 0.82
CA VAL A 78 10.84 -5.58 0.64
C VAL A 78 10.46 -5.41 -0.82
N ARG A 79 9.15 -5.33 -1.08
CA ARG A 79 8.63 -4.96 -2.39
C ARG A 79 8.19 -3.51 -2.35
N GLY A 80 9.01 -2.62 -2.87
CA GLY A 80 8.74 -1.20 -2.84
C GLY A 80 9.51 -0.44 -3.91
N PHE A 81 9.42 0.87 -3.84
CA PHE A 81 10.14 1.79 -4.71
C PHE A 81 11.25 2.48 -3.92
N ALA A 82 12.46 2.53 -4.48
CA ALA A 82 13.53 3.39 -4.02
C ALA A 82 13.29 4.83 -4.48
N HIS A 83 12.75 4.98 -5.70
CA HIS A 83 12.29 6.25 -6.24
C HIS A 83 10.94 6.07 -6.93
N LEU A 84 10.00 6.94 -6.61
CA LEU A 84 8.70 7.08 -7.27
C LEU A 84 8.46 8.58 -7.49
N PRO A 85 9.07 9.17 -8.50
CA PRO A 85 8.92 10.60 -8.75
C PRO A 85 7.52 10.92 -9.25
N ILE A 86 6.97 11.99 -8.71
CA ILE A 86 5.67 12.51 -9.10
C ILE A 86 5.76 14.00 -9.38
N THR A 87 4.95 14.50 -10.28
CA THR A 87 4.61 15.92 -10.37
C THR A 87 3.28 16.14 -9.68
N VAL A 88 3.12 17.28 -9.03
CA VAL A 88 1.89 17.61 -8.31
C VAL A 88 1.37 18.97 -8.72
N GLU A 89 0.05 19.08 -8.81
CA GLU A 89 -0.67 20.36 -8.86
C GLU A 89 -1.27 20.62 -7.48
N THR A 90 -0.91 21.72 -6.86
CA THR A 90 -1.44 22.09 -5.54
C THR A 90 -2.82 22.75 -5.64
N ARG A 91 -3.54 22.72 -4.57
CA ARG A 91 -4.84 23.40 -4.42
C ARG A 91 -4.65 24.89 -4.12
#